data_d3424c8db44f85648c6d248c417d73e4
#
_entry.id   d3424c8db44f85648c6d248c417d73e4
#
_cell.length_a   1.000
_cell.length_b   1.000
_cell.length_c   1.000
_cell.angle_alpha   90.00
_cell.angle_beta   90.00
_cell.angle_gamma   90.00
#
_symmetry.space_group_name_H-M   'P 1'
#
loop_
_entity.id
_entity.type
_entity.pdbx_description
1 polymer ?
#
loop_
_entity_poly.entity_id
_entity_poly.type
_entity_poly.pdbx_seq_one_letter_code
_entity_poly.pdbx_strand_id
1 'polypeptide(L)'
;MNLARLRLQLMLFTCCALALFAWAFLSGGALVTDAYEGRSWSLLNRLLAHADRHPLEFYIAKLRAILSLCLILWGMLTLTAALALYRLRRPAAERSDWLDHGMFVVYVAVFGYILLHFGTQRSWYVIDKIMAYQGTPPFQHRVMFIFPAQVLQYAMPQLGAIQSFLWSQVLAVVLMLWSVRRFASLFIRRDLAFIGQFLVLCMWAPTLNYYTFYDIGIIFVYSFCLYHLMRRELLPYLAMLVAGTFNHEITLFLIVASAVVFLGRMSLRSLAAFLVLQLVLYAMVRLLMFSVLPAHQAWEGDKLAFNLNLLLHNTRGLVYSLAPLLLWYALAATGWRHAPSFLRRCTLILPCLVAMTALVGQFNEARQFDAFIPVAMALMLCSLSARMGAVAAPLPANEDSVWISNRFLKTSPGR
;
A
#
# COMPACT_ATOMS: atom_id res chain seq x y z
N MET A 1 2.20 -10.08 -30.02
CA MET A 1 3.38 -9.27 -29.63
C MET A 1 4.62 -10.14 -29.83
N ASN A 2 5.61 -9.66 -30.62
CA ASN A 2 6.82 -10.45 -30.88
C ASN A 2 7.72 -10.44 -29.63
N LEU A 3 7.87 -11.60 -29.01
CA LEU A 3 8.55 -11.78 -27.72
C LEU A 3 10.04 -11.43 -27.78
N ALA A 4 10.68 -11.63 -28.96
CA ALA A 4 12.08 -11.23 -29.18
C ALA A 4 12.24 -9.71 -29.16
N ARG A 5 11.30 -8.98 -29.78
CA ARG A 5 11.28 -7.53 -29.79
C ARG A 5 11.05 -6.97 -28.38
N LEU A 6 10.15 -7.56 -27.61
CA LEU A 6 9.90 -7.17 -26.21
C LEU A 6 11.16 -7.38 -25.33
N ARG A 7 11.89 -8.48 -25.52
CA ARG A 7 13.15 -8.74 -24.80
C ARG A 7 14.20 -7.69 -25.11
N LEU A 8 14.39 -7.41 -26.40
CA LEU A 8 15.36 -6.41 -26.82
C LEU A 8 15.02 -5.04 -26.25
N GLN A 9 13.72 -4.65 -26.30
CA GLN A 9 13.25 -3.40 -25.70
C GLN A 9 13.48 -3.33 -24.20
N LEU A 10 13.15 -4.42 -23.45
CA LEU A 10 13.41 -4.51 -22.02
C LEU A 10 14.91 -4.44 -21.69
N MET A 11 15.74 -5.12 -22.47
CA MET A 11 17.20 -5.14 -22.27
C MET A 11 17.79 -3.76 -22.55
N LEU A 12 17.42 -3.11 -23.67
CA LEU A 12 17.86 -1.75 -24.00
C LEU A 12 17.39 -0.73 -22.94
N PHE A 13 16.14 -0.81 -22.56
CA PHE A 13 15.57 0.05 -21.51
C PHE A 13 16.29 -0.13 -20.17
N THR A 14 16.61 -1.38 -19.79
CA THR A 14 17.37 -1.70 -18.57
C THR A 14 18.78 -1.13 -18.63
N CYS A 15 19.49 -1.31 -19.74
CA CYS A 15 20.84 -0.78 -19.91
C CYS A 15 20.86 0.76 -19.90
N CYS A 16 19.92 1.41 -20.61
CA CYS A 16 19.82 2.86 -20.62
C CYS A 16 19.52 3.43 -19.23
N ALA A 17 18.58 2.81 -18.49
CA ALA A 17 18.25 3.27 -17.15
C ALA A 17 19.41 3.04 -16.17
N LEU A 18 20.08 1.90 -16.21
CA LEU A 18 21.27 1.65 -15.38
C LEU A 18 22.37 2.67 -15.67
N ALA A 19 22.63 2.97 -16.96
CA ALA A 19 23.60 3.98 -17.35
C ALA A 19 23.20 5.38 -16.84
N LEU A 20 21.93 5.74 -16.96
CA LEU A 20 21.40 7.03 -16.48
C LEU A 20 21.52 7.14 -14.94
N PHE A 21 21.16 6.08 -14.22
CA PHE A 21 21.27 6.06 -12.75
C PHE A 21 22.71 6.06 -12.28
N ALA A 22 23.62 5.33 -12.95
CA ALA A 22 25.04 5.35 -12.66
C ALA A 22 25.62 6.76 -12.89
N TRP A 23 25.30 7.38 -14.03
CA TRP A 23 25.68 8.75 -14.31
C TRP A 23 25.14 9.74 -13.27
N ALA A 24 23.85 9.67 -12.92
CA ALA A 24 23.24 10.52 -11.92
C ALA A 24 23.85 10.30 -10.52
N PHE A 25 24.24 9.06 -10.18
CA PHE A 25 24.91 8.74 -8.92
C PHE A 25 26.32 9.33 -8.84
N LEU A 26 27.07 9.27 -9.95
CA LEU A 26 28.45 9.78 -10.01
C LEU A 26 28.51 11.31 -10.11
N SER A 27 27.64 11.90 -10.95
CA SER A 27 27.65 13.34 -11.23
C SER A 27 26.59 14.15 -10.44
N GLY A 28 25.62 13.48 -9.82
CA GLY A 28 24.52 14.14 -9.12
C GLY A 28 24.94 15.02 -7.95
N GLY A 29 26.01 14.66 -7.25
CA GLY A 29 26.60 15.49 -6.20
C GLY A 29 27.06 16.84 -6.74
N ALA A 30 27.79 16.86 -7.85
CA ALA A 30 28.26 18.09 -8.52
C ALA A 30 27.09 18.92 -9.03
N LEU A 31 26.10 18.28 -9.68
CA LEU A 31 24.90 18.96 -10.18
C LEU A 31 24.10 19.64 -9.05
N VAL A 32 23.94 18.97 -7.90
CA VAL A 32 23.26 19.57 -6.72
C VAL A 32 24.08 20.71 -6.15
N THR A 33 25.40 20.57 -6.07
CA THR A 33 26.30 21.64 -5.61
C THR A 33 26.21 22.86 -6.50
N ASP A 34 26.31 22.69 -7.83
CA ASP A 34 26.22 23.79 -8.80
C ASP A 34 24.85 24.48 -8.75
N ALA A 35 23.78 23.71 -8.55
CA ALA A 35 22.43 24.24 -8.39
C ALA A 35 22.26 24.99 -7.06
N TYR A 36 22.82 24.46 -5.96
CA TYR A 36 22.78 25.07 -4.64
C TYR A 36 23.54 26.41 -4.59
N GLU A 37 24.64 26.48 -5.32
CA GLU A 37 25.47 27.67 -5.47
C GLU A 37 24.98 28.64 -6.56
N GLY A 38 23.88 28.31 -7.24
CA GLY A 38 23.25 29.18 -8.26
C GLY A 38 23.96 29.16 -9.62
N ARG A 39 24.89 28.22 -9.85
CA ARG A 39 25.74 28.19 -11.04
C ARG A 39 25.13 27.48 -12.26
N SER A 40 24.09 26.68 -12.07
CA SER A 40 23.48 25.92 -13.18
C SER A 40 21.98 25.70 -13.05
N TRP A 41 21.36 25.35 -14.16
CA TRP A 41 19.99 24.86 -14.35
C TRP A 41 18.87 25.60 -13.60
N SER A 42 18.23 26.52 -14.27
CA SER A 42 17.14 27.35 -13.74
C SER A 42 16.00 26.58 -13.05
N LEU A 43 15.71 25.35 -13.48
CA LEU A 43 14.67 24.50 -12.88
C LEU A 43 15.10 23.94 -11.52
N LEU A 44 16.30 23.41 -11.43
CA LEU A 44 16.83 22.83 -10.19
C LEU A 44 17.10 23.93 -9.14
N ASN A 45 17.61 25.08 -9.60
CA ASN A 45 17.75 26.29 -8.76
C ASN A 45 16.41 26.75 -8.18
N ARG A 46 15.34 26.75 -9.01
CA ARG A 46 13.99 27.09 -8.54
C ARG A 46 13.45 26.09 -7.53
N LEU A 47 13.76 24.81 -7.67
CA LEU A 47 13.36 23.76 -6.73
C LEU A 47 14.10 23.91 -5.40
N LEU A 48 15.40 24.19 -5.43
CA LEU A 48 16.23 24.34 -4.22
C LEU A 48 16.05 25.71 -3.54
N ALA A 49 15.76 26.78 -4.29
CA ALA A 49 15.54 28.10 -3.74
C ALA A 49 14.28 28.25 -2.88
N HIS A 50 13.33 27.32 -3.00
CA HIS A 50 12.08 27.30 -2.24
C HIS A 50 12.09 26.27 -1.11
N ALA A 51 13.15 25.47 -0.98
CA ALA A 51 13.33 24.59 0.15
C ALA A 51 13.83 25.39 1.35
N ASP A 52 13.29 25.14 2.55
CA ASP A 52 13.92 25.60 3.78
C ASP A 52 15.41 25.29 3.70
N ARG A 53 16.27 26.29 3.92
CA ARG A 53 17.70 26.22 3.64
C ARG A 53 18.38 25.18 4.54
N HIS A 54 18.29 23.92 4.11
CA HIS A 54 19.10 22.86 4.69
C HIS A 54 20.55 22.93 4.18
N PRO A 55 21.52 22.40 4.92
CA PRO A 55 22.89 22.29 4.45
C PRO A 55 22.99 21.46 3.17
N LEU A 56 23.99 21.74 2.34
CA LEU A 56 24.21 21.08 1.04
C LEU A 56 24.25 19.54 1.16
N GLU A 57 24.88 19.04 2.23
CA GLU A 57 24.99 17.61 2.53
C GLU A 57 23.63 16.93 2.65
N PHE A 58 22.63 17.62 3.15
CA PHE A 58 21.27 17.09 3.25
C PHE A 58 20.68 16.82 1.85
N TYR A 59 20.85 17.73 0.90
CA TYR A 59 20.34 17.56 -0.45
C TYR A 59 21.09 16.46 -1.21
N ILE A 60 22.41 16.36 -1.03
CA ILE A 60 23.23 15.29 -1.62
C ILE A 60 22.81 13.94 -1.03
N ALA A 61 22.64 13.83 0.29
CA ALA A 61 22.18 12.61 0.94
C ALA A 61 20.78 12.20 0.47
N LYS A 62 19.87 13.17 0.35
CA LYS A 62 18.51 12.93 -0.17
C LYS A 62 18.52 12.45 -1.62
N LEU A 63 19.34 13.05 -2.48
CA LEU A 63 19.49 12.61 -3.87
C LEU A 63 20.01 11.16 -3.93
N ARG A 64 21.06 10.84 -3.17
CA ARG A 64 21.61 9.47 -3.10
C ARG A 64 20.57 8.47 -2.61
N ALA A 65 19.78 8.82 -1.61
CA ALA A 65 18.69 7.96 -1.11
C ALA A 65 17.64 7.70 -2.20
N ILE A 66 17.20 8.74 -2.92
CA ILE A 66 16.24 8.61 -4.03
C ILE A 66 16.82 7.72 -5.15
N LEU A 67 18.07 7.97 -5.56
CA LEU A 67 18.72 7.17 -6.60
C LEU A 67 18.89 5.70 -6.19
N SER A 68 19.26 5.44 -4.94
CA SER A 68 19.35 4.08 -4.40
C SER A 68 17.99 3.38 -4.43
N LEU A 69 16.92 4.07 -4.02
CA LEU A 69 15.56 3.55 -4.09
C LEU A 69 15.15 3.26 -5.56
N CYS A 70 15.43 4.17 -6.48
CA CYS A 70 15.19 3.96 -7.91
C CYS A 70 15.94 2.74 -8.46
N LEU A 71 17.21 2.54 -8.07
CA LEU A 71 18.00 1.36 -8.48
C LEU A 71 17.40 0.06 -7.94
N ILE A 72 16.98 0.04 -6.67
CA ILE A 72 16.30 -1.11 -6.07
C ILE A 72 15.01 -1.44 -6.82
N LEU A 73 14.15 -0.44 -7.05
CA LEU A 73 12.89 -0.61 -7.78
C LEU A 73 13.13 -1.08 -9.21
N TRP A 74 14.17 -0.58 -9.85
CA TRP A 74 14.57 -1.01 -11.19
C TRP A 74 15.05 -2.45 -11.24
N GLY A 75 15.90 -2.85 -10.29
CA GLY A 75 16.34 -4.23 -10.14
C GLY A 75 15.17 -5.18 -9.93
N MET A 76 14.24 -4.79 -9.07
CA MET A 76 13.01 -5.55 -8.82
C MET A 76 12.08 -5.62 -10.05
N LEU A 77 11.97 -4.54 -10.83
CA LEU A 77 11.24 -4.56 -12.11
C LEU A 77 11.86 -5.58 -13.08
N THR A 78 13.17 -5.53 -13.23
CA THR A 78 13.90 -6.43 -14.13
C THR A 78 13.72 -7.89 -13.71
N LEU A 79 13.90 -8.20 -12.43
CA LEU A 79 13.73 -9.54 -11.88
C LEU A 79 12.28 -10.04 -12.04
N THR A 80 11.29 -9.19 -11.71
CA THR A 80 9.88 -9.49 -11.84
C THR A 80 9.49 -9.76 -13.29
N ALA A 81 9.94 -8.91 -14.22
CA ALA A 81 9.68 -9.07 -15.64
C ALA A 81 10.35 -10.34 -16.21
N ALA A 82 11.60 -10.62 -15.83
CA ALA A 82 12.31 -11.82 -16.25
C ALA A 82 11.59 -13.10 -15.81
N LEU A 83 11.15 -13.14 -14.53
CA LEU A 83 10.40 -14.27 -14.00
C LEU A 83 9.02 -14.40 -14.64
N ALA A 84 8.31 -13.30 -14.88
CA ALA A 84 7.01 -13.32 -15.56
C ALA A 84 7.17 -13.88 -16.99
N LEU A 85 8.18 -13.44 -17.75
CA LEU A 85 8.46 -13.95 -19.09
C LEU A 85 8.87 -15.44 -19.07
N TYR A 86 9.61 -15.87 -18.09
CA TYR A 86 9.95 -17.28 -17.90
C TYR A 86 8.70 -18.13 -17.65
N ARG A 87 7.80 -17.67 -16.77
CA ARG A 87 6.53 -18.36 -16.43
C ARG A 87 5.55 -18.43 -17.59
N LEU A 88 5.50 -17.38 -18.41
CA LEU A 88 4.63 -17.35 -19.59
C LEU A 88 5.03 -18.37 -20.65
N ARG A 89 6.29 -18.82 -20.69
CA ARG A 89 6.78 -19.76 -21.69
C ARG A 89 6.65 -21.22 -21.30
N ARG A 90 6.58 -21.52 -20.02
CA ARG A 90 6.51 -22.90 -19.54
C ARG A 90 5.08 -23.37 -19.35
N PRO A 91 4.76 -24.62 -19.74
CA PRO A 91 3.49 -25.22 -19.44
C PRO A 91 3.29 -25.31 -17.90
N ALA A 92 2.04 -25.34 -17.46
CA ALA A 92 1.69 -25.32 -16.04
C ALA A 92 2.32 -26.48 -15.23
N ALA A 93 2.45 -27.64 -15.86
CA ALA A 93 3.01 -28.85 -15.22
C ALA A 93 4.52 -28.75 -14.88
N GLU A 94 5.26 -27.88 -15.54
CA GLU A 94 6.72 -27.74 -15.35
C GLU A 94 7.08 -26.58 -14.39
N ARG A 95 6.10 -26.00 -13.72
CA ARG A 95 6.31 -24.80 -12.88
C ARG A 95 6.78 -25.23 -11.51
N SER A 96 7.94 -24.74 -11.14
CA SER A 96 8.51 -25.02 -9.83
C SER A 96 8.02 -24.07 -8.76
N ASP A 97 7.51 -24.59 -7.66
CA ASP A 97 7.01 -23.80 -6.52
C ASP A 97 8.15 -23.12 -5.74
N TRP A 98 9.38 -23.64 -5.81
CA TRP A 98 10.51 -23.05 -5.10
C TRP A 98 10.85 -21.63 -5.61
N LEU A 99 10.65 -21.35 -6.91
CA LEU A 99 10.83 -20.00 -7.46
C LEU A 99 9.83 -19.01 -6.85
N ASP A 100 8.62 -19.47 -6.56
CA ASP A 100 7.60 -18.65 -5.91
C ASP A 100 7.96 -18.31 -4.48
N HIS A 101 8.50 -19.28 -3.74
CA HIS A 101 9.00 -19.06 -2.38
C HIS A 101 10.24 -18.16 -2.39
N GLY A 102 11.17 -18.40 -3.32
CA GLY A 102 12.36 -17.57 -3.48
C GLY A 102 12.01 -16.11 -3.77
N MET A 103 11.08 -15.86 -4.71
CA MET A 103 10.61 -14.50 -4.99
C MET A 103 9.91 -13.87 -3.79
N PHE A 104 9.11 -14.62 -3.05
CA PHE A 104 8.49 -14.13 -1.83
C PHE A 104 9.53 -13.66 -0.81
N VAL A 105 10.57 -14.46 -0.58
CA VAL A 105 11.68 -14.11 0.33
C VAL A 105 12.42 -12.86 -0.17
N VAL A 106 12.70 -12.76 -1.48
CA VAL A 106 13.31 -11.55 -2.07
C VAL A 106 12.45 -10.31 -1.83
N TYR A 107 11.14 -10.40 -2.02
CA TYR A 107 10.24 -9.28 -1.74
C TYR A 107 10.23 -8.92 -0.25
N VAL A 108 10.19 -9.89 0.65
CA VAL A 108 10.26 -9.64 2.11
C VAL A 108 11.57 -8.89 2.44
N ALA A 109 12.71 -9.36 1.89
CA ALA A 109 14.00 -8.72 2.11
C ALA A 109 14.05 -7.29 1.57
N VAL A 110 13.55 -7.07 0.35
CA VAL A 110 13.55 -5.73 -0.28
C VAL A 110 12.61 -4.76 0.44
N PHE A 111 11.38 -5.17 0.75
CA PHE A 111 10.45 -4.33 1.51
C PHE A 111 10.99 -4.03 2.90
N GLY A 112 11.52 -5.05 3.59
CA GLY A 112 12.15 -4.89 4.90
C GLY A 112 13.33 -3.91 4.84
N TYR A 113 14.22 -4.07 3.86
CA TYR A 113 15.34 -3.16 3.66
C TYR A 113 14.89 -1.72 3.42
N ILE A 114 13.93 -1.51 2.51
CA ILE A 114 13.39 -0.17 2.21
C ILE A 114 12.75 0.44 3.46
N LEU A 115 11.94 -0.33 4.17
CA LEU A 115 11.30 0.13 5.41
C LEU A 115 12.34 0.52 6.46
N LEU A 116 13.33 -0.33 6.72
CA LEU A 116 14.34 -0.13 7.75
C LEU A 116 15.30 0.99 7.38
N HIS A 117 15.69 1.09 6.12
CA HIS A 117 16.69 2.07 5.68
C HIS A 117 16.10 3.44 5.37
N PHE A 118 14.91 3.52 4.77
CA PHE A 118 14.31 4.78 4.33
C PHE A 118 13.16 5.25 5.21
N GLY A 119 12.43 4.32 5.85
CA GLY A 119 11.22 4.63 6.61
C GLY A 119 11.46 4.90 8.10
N THR A 120 12.34 4.15 8.77
CA THR A 120 12.41 4.14 10.23
C THR A 120 13.48 5.06 10.84
N GLN A 121 14.50 5.44 10.09
CA GLN A 121 15.65 6.18 10.64
C GLN A 121 15.29 7.52 11.33
N ARG A 122 14.16 8.12 10.96
CA ARG A 122 13.69 9.38 11.55
C ARG A 122 12.58 9.21 12.59
N SER A 123 12.06 7.99 12.75
CA SER A 123 10.87 7.71 13.57
C SER A 123 11.19 7.19 14.97
N TRP A 124 12.46 6.96 15.29
CA TRP A 124 12.87 6.26 16.51
C TRP A 124 12.33 6.91 17.79
N TYR A 125 12.39 8.23 17.88
CA TYR A 125 11.83 8.97 19.00
C TYR A 125 10.31 8.80 19.17
N VAL A 126 9.59 8.69 18.05
CA VAL A 126 8.13 8.44 18.05
C VAL A 126 7.84 7.01 18.45
N ILE A 127 8.66 6.05 17.97
CA ILE A 127 8.52 4.63 18.27
C ILE A 127 8.69 4.38 19.77
N ASP A 128 9.72 4.92 20.39
CA ASP A 128 9.94 4.79 21.83
C ASP A 128 8.73 5.28 22.64
N LYS A 129 8.18 6.45 22.30
CA LYS A 129 6.98 6.97 22.94
C LYS A 129 5.76 6.07 22.75
N ILE A 130 5.55 5.55 21.53
CA ILE A 130 4.42 4.68 21.23
C ILE A 130 4.56 3.34 21.98
N MET A 131 5.77 2.76 22.02
CA MET A 131 6.06 1.52 22.75
C MET A 131 5.85 1.69 24.27
N ALA A 132 6.08 2.89 24.79
CA ALA A 132 5.83 3.24 26.18
C ALA A 132 4.39 3.73 26.46
N TYR A 133 3.48 3.69 25.50
CA TYR A 133 2.11 4.24 25.57
C TYR A 133 2.06 5.74 25.93
N GLN A 134 3.08 6.49 25.51
CA GLN A 134 3.20 7.94 25.69
C GLN A 134 3.06 8.70 24.35
N GLY A 135 2.61 8.02 23.32
CA GLY A 135 2.40 8.62 22.01
C GLY A 135 1.19 9.58 22.01
N THR A 136 1.18 10.48 21.03
CA THR A 136 0.02 11.35 20.80
C THR A 136 -1.07 10.64 20.00
N PRO A 137 -2.37 10.88 20.25
CA PRO A 137 -3.44 10.43 19.37
C PRO A 137 -3.28 11.03 17.96
N PRO A 138 -3.63 10.33 16.88
CA PRO A 138 -4.19 8.96 16.86
C PRO A 138 -3.13 7.84 16.92
N PHE A 139 -1.83 8.17 16.92
CA PHE A 139 -0.75 7.20 16.78
C PHE A 139 -0.72 6.18 17.93
N GLN A 140 -1.01 6.63 19.15
CA GLN A 140 -1.06 5.74 20.32
C GLN A 140 -2.16 4.67 20.24
N HIS A 141 -3.25 4.92 19.48
CA HIS A 141 -4.34 3.98 19.32
C HIS A 141 -4.11 2.94 18.20
N ARG A 142 -2.91 2.90 17.61
CA ARG A 142 -2.55 2.01 16.52
C ARG A 142 -1.65 0.89 17.02
N VAL A 143 -2.24 -0.05 17.78
CA VAL A 143 -1.50 -1.04 18.58
C VAL A 143 -1.32 -2.40 17.90
N MET A 144 -1.89 -2.64 16.72
CA MET A 144 -1.87 -3.94 16.07
C MET A 144 -0.45 -4.55 15.94
N PHE A 145 0.54 -3.74 15.61
CA PHE A 145 1.93 -4.17 15.49
C PHE A 145 2.81 -3.77 16.68
N ILE A 146 2.28 -2.95 17.59
CA ILE A 146 2.94 -2.63 18.85
C ILE A 146 2.80 -3.78 19.82
N PHE A 147 1.62 -4.40 19.90
CA PHE A 147 1.40 -5.54 20.77
C PHE A 147 2.36 -6.72 20.49
N PRO A 148 2.53 -7.22 19.25
CA PRO A 148 3.55 -8.21 18.94
C PRO A 148 4.98 -7.77 19.30
N ALA A 149 5.30 -6.49 19.12
CA ALA A 149 6.60 -5.96 19.51
C ALA A 149 6.85 -6.04 21.02
N GLN A 150 5.83 -5.73 21.83
CA GLN A 150 5.92 -5.81 23.29
C GLN A 150 5.98 -7.25 23.77
N VAL A 151 5.20 -8.16 23.16
CA VAL A 151 5.31 -9.60 23.45
C VAL A 151 6.71 -10.10 23.14
N LEU A 152 7.29 -9.69 22.02
CA LEU A 152 8.66 -10.04 21.65
C LEU A 152 9.69 -9.48 22.64
N GLN A 153 9.54 -8.22 23.04
CA GLN A 153 10.41 -7.58 24.01
C GLN A 153 10.32 -8.26 25.38
N TYR A 154 9.12 -8.68 25.79
CA TYR A 154 8.93 -9.44 27.03
C TYR A 154 9.57 -10.83 26.97
N ALA A 155 9.41 -11.53 25.85
CA ALA A 155 9.97 -12.87 25.64
C ALA A 155 11.51 -12.85 25.45
N MET A 156 12.04 -11.75 24.91
CA MET A 156 13.47 -11.57 24.61
C MET A 156 13.94 -10.20 25.12
N PRO A 157 14.17 -10.04 26.43
CA PRO A 157 14.49 -8.75 27.05
C PRO A 157 15.78 -8.09 26.55
N GLN A 158 16.69 -8.88 25.96
CA GLN A 158 17.90 -8.40 25.32
C GLN A 158 17.61 -7.55 24.06
N LEU A 159 16.41 -7.66 23.47
CA LEU A 159 15.98 -6.79 22.39
C LEU A 159 15.44 -5.49 22.99
N GLY A 160 16.00 -4.37 22.59
CA GLY A 160 15.44 -3.06 22.92
C GLY A 160 14.08 -2.83 22.27
N ALA A 161 13.33 -1.82 22.73
CA ALA A 161 12.00 -1.48 22.21
C ALA A 161 11.99 -1.28 20.68
N ILE A 162 12.98 -0.56 20.17
CA ILE A 162 13.14 -0.31 18.72
C ILE A 162 13.35 -1.61 17.95
N GLN A 163 14.24 -2.49 18.42
CA GLN A 163 14.52 -3.74 17.72
C GLN A 163 13.29 -4.66 17.71
N SER A 164 12.59 -4.76 18.83
CA SER A 164 11.35 -5.53 18.94
C SER A 164 10.27 -4.99 17.98
N PHE A 165 10.16 -3.67 17.89
CA PHE A 165 9.24 -3.02 16.95
C PHE A 165 9.64 -3.30 15.48
N LEU A 166 10.92 -3.22 15.13
CA LEU A 166 11.40 -3.52 13.78
C LEU A 166 11.08 -4.96 13.37
N TRP A 167 11.23 -5.94 14.26
CA TRP A 167 10.83 -7.32 14.00
C TRP A 167 9.32 -7.46 13.80
N SER A 168 8.51 -6.72 14.56
CA SER A 168 7.07 -6.70 14.32
C SER A 168 6.70 -6.11 12.95
N GLN A 169 7.49 -5.14 12.46
CA GLN A 169 7.32 -4.58 11.11
C GLN A 169 7.72 -5.59 10.01
N VAL A 170 8.75 -6.42 10.24
CA VAL A 170 9.06 -7.54 9.32
C VAL A 170 7.90 -8.51 9.25
N LEU A 171 7.26 -8.83 10.38
CA LEU A 171 6.03 -9.63 10.39
C LEU A 171 4.91 -8.95 9.59
N ALA A 172 4.72 -7.64 9.75
CA ALA A 172 3.74 -6.87 8.96
C ALA A 172 4.01 -6.96 7.45
N VAL A 173 5.27 -6.87 7.03
CA VAL A 173 5.70 -7.04 5.62
C VAL A 173 5.35 -8.44 5.12
N VAL A 174 5.66 -9.49 5.87
CA VAL A 174 5.34 -10.88 5.50
C VAL A 174 3.84 -11.06 5.31
N LEU A 175 3.03 -10.60 6.27
CA LEU A 175 1.57 -10.70 6.23
C LEU A 175 0.98 -9.88 5.06
N MET A 176 1.50 -8.68 4.84
CA MET A 176 1.10 -7.84 3.71
C MET A 176 1.38 -8.53 2.37
N LEU A 177 2.60 -8.99 2.15
CA LEU A 177 2.99 -9.64 0.89
C LEU A 177 2.20 -10.93 0.64
N TRP A 178 1.93 -11.69 1.70
CA TRP A 178 1.10 -12.87 1.61
C TRP A 178 -0.35 -12.53 1.21
N SER A 179 -0.96 -11.52 1.85
CA SER A 179 -2.33 -11.11 1.54
C SER A 179 -2.44 -10.47 0.15
N VAL A 180 -1.49 -9.61 -0.22
CA VAL A 180 -1.40 -9.01 -1.56
C VAL A 180 -1.33 -10.09 -2.63
N ARG A 181 -0.48 -11.11 -2.45
CA ARG A 181 -0.36 -12.22 -3.41
C ARG A 181 -1.67 -12.98 -3.56
N ARG A 182 -2.37 -13.26 -2.45
CA ARG A 182 -3.69 -13.91 -2.49
C ARG A 182 -4.72 -13.05 -3.20
N PHE A 183 -4.77 -11.77 -2.90
CA PHE A 183 -5.70 -10.85 -3.54
C PHE A 183 -5.37 -10.69 -5.04
N ALA A 184 -4.10 -10.53 -5.40
CA ALA A 184 -3.65 -10.45 -6.79
C ALA A 184 -4.02 -11.70 -7.60
N SER A 185 -3.99 -12.89 -7.00
CA SER A 185 -4.34 -14.16 -7.67
C SER A 185 -5.81 -14.26 -8.12
N LEU A 186 -6.67 -13.32 -7.69
CA LEU A 186 -8.04 -13.21 -8.19
C LEU A 186 -8.14 -12.52 -9.56
N PHE A 187 -7.10 -11.77 -9.96
CA PHE A 187 -7.12 -10.91 -11.16
C PHE A 187 -6.10 -11.32 -12.22
N ILE A 188 -5.12 -12.12 -11.82
CA ILE A 188 -4.08 -12.65 -12.71
C ILE A 188 -3.81 -14.11 -12.34
N ARG A 189 -3.25 -14.88 -13.27
CA ARG A 189 -2.83 -16.26 -13.00
C ARG A 189 -2.04 -16.35 -11.69
N ARG A 190 -2.32 -17.38 -10.88
CA ARG A 190 -1.72 -17.56 -9.54
C ARG A 190 -0.19 -17.53 -9.56
N ASP A 191 0.42 -18.10 -10.60
CA ASP A 191 1.88 -18.14 -10.78
C ASP A 191 2.49 -16.79 -11.25
N LEU A 192 1.66 -15.80 -11.55
CA LEU A 192 2.04 -14.42 -11.88
C LEU A 192 1.63 -13.42 -10.79
N ALA A 193 0.99 -13.89 -9.71
CA ALA A 193 0.47 -13.02 -8.65
C ALA A 193 1.57 -12.21 -7.91
N PHE A 194 2.84 -12.64 -8.01
CA PHE A 194 3.99 -11.87 -7.51
C PHE A 194 4.14 -10.50 -8.19
N ILE A 195 3.59 -10.31 -9.41
CA ILE A 195 3.53 -8.99 -10.06
C ILE A 195 2.74 -8.00 -9.20
N GLY A 196 1.68 -8.46 -8.51
CA GLY A 196 0.94 -7.62 -7.56
C GLY A 196 1.81 -7.12 -6.40
N GLN A 197 2.70 -7.96 -5.87
CA GLN A 197 3.66 -7.56 -4.83
C GLN A 197 4.62 -6.47 -5.34
N PHE A 198 5.10 -6.60 -6.58
CA PHE A 198 5.92 -5.56 -7.22
C PHE A 198 5.16 -4.24 -7.40
N LEU A 199 3.92 -4.28 -7.88
CA LEU A 199 3.10 -3.08 -8.05
C LEU A 199 2.84 -2.38 -6.71
N VAL A 200 2.58 -3.14 -5.64
CA VAL A 200 2.44 -2.58 -4.30
C VAL A 200 3.75 -1.92 -3.85
N LEU A 201 4.91 -2.55 -4.09
CA LEU A 201 6.22 -1.95 -3.79
C LEU A 201 6.38 -0.58 -4.48
N CYS A 202 6.07 -0.52 -5.78
CA CYS A 202 6.21 0.71 -6.55
C CYS A 202 5.24 1.83 -6.11
N MET A 203 4.04 1.47 -5.64
CA MET A 203 3.07 2.45 -5.16
C MET A 203 3.36 2.91 -3.73
N TRP A 204 3.83 1.99 -2.87
CA TRP A 204 4.12 2.28 -1.47
C TRP A 204 5.44 3.01 -1.28
N ALA A 205 6.52 2.65 -2.01
CA ALA A 205 7.83 3.26 -1.81
C ALA A 205 7.85 4.80 -1.90
N PRO A 206 7.10 5.46 -2.82
CA PRO A 206 7.01 6.92 -2.86
C PRO A 206 6.24 7.55 -1.68
N THR A 207 5.43 6.78 -0.94
CA THR A 207 4.67 7.29 0.20
C THR A 207 5.47 7.30 1.50
N LEU A 208 6.69 6.74 1.48
CA LEU A 208 7.58 6.66 2.64
C LEU A 208 7.85 8.03 3.25
N ASN A 209 7.50 8.17 4.50
CA ASN A 209 7.77 9.34 5.30
C ASN A 209 8.07 8.98 6.76
N TYR A 210 8.10 9.99 7.63
CA TYR A 210 8.38 9.87 9.05
C TYR A 210 7.45 8.90 9.81
N TYR A 211 6.21 8.70 9.36
CA TYR A 211 5.17 7.93 10.06
C TYR A 211 4.73 6.66 9.32
N THR A 212 5.53 6.16 8.39
CA THR A 212 5.14 5.08 7.46
C THR A 212 4.95 3.70 8.11
N PHE A 213 5.34 3.53 9.35
CA PHE A 213 5.33 2.23 10.02
C PHE A 213 3.93 1.64 10.30
N TYR A 214 2.84 2.38 10.12
CA TYR A 214 1.47 1.83 10.17
C TYR A 214 0.94 1.38 8.82
N ASP A 215 1.49 1.92 7.75
CA ASP A 215 0.90 1.89 6.42
C ASP A 215 0.98 0.49 5.81
N ILE A 216 2.04 -0.27 6.13
CA ILE A 216 2.15 -1.68 5.77
C ILE A 216 0.98 -2.48 6.35
N GLY A 217 0.62 -2.23 7.61
CA GLY A 217 -0.55 -2.81 8.25
C GLY A 217 -1.86 -2.46 7.55
N ILE A 218 -1.99 -1.23 7.05
CA ILE A 218 -3.15 -0.79 6.27
C ILE A 218 -3.27 -1.61 4.97
N ILE A 219 -2.19 -1.70 4.20
CA ILE A 219 -2.17 -2.46 2.94
C ILE A 219 -2.48 -3.93 3.19
N PHE A 220 -1.94 -4.51 4.28
CA PHE A 220 -2.25 -5.87 4.72
C PHE A 220 -3.74 -6.06 4.96
N VAL A 221 -4.32 -5.24 5.85
CA VAL A 221 -5.73 -5.34 6.26
C VAL A 221 -6.66 -5.18 5.07
N TYR A 222 -6.42 -4.18 4.21
CA TYR A 222 -7.24 -3.96 3.02
C TYR A 222 -7.12 -5.10 2.01
N SER A 223 -5.91 -5.58 1.71
CA SER A 223 -5.72 -6.71 0.80
C SER A 223 -6.42 -7.98 1.31
N PHE A 224 -6.31 -8.25 2.60
CA PHE A 224 -6.95 -9.40 3.23
C PHE A 224 -8.47 -9.27 3.24
N CYS A 225 -8.99 -8.15 3.71
CA CYS A 225 -10.42 -7.92 3.78
C CYS A 225 -11.08 -7.95 2.39
N LEU A 226 -10.50 -7.29 1.38
CA LEU A 226 -11.03 -7.28 0.02
C LEU A 226 -10.98 -8.68 -0.62
N TYR A 227 -9.93 -9.48 -0.34
CA TYR A 227 -9.87 -10.88 -0.76
C TYR A 227 -11.04 -11.69 -0.23
N HIS A 228 -11.27 -11.66 1.09
CA HIS A 228 -12.33 -12.43 1.74
C HIS A 228 -13.73 -11.88 1.41
N LEU A 229 -13.87 -10.57 1.26
CA LEU A 229 -15.11 -9.93 0.83
C LEU A 229 -15.51 -10.38 -0.58
N MET A 230 -14.56 -10.45 -1.52
CA MET A 230 -14.80 -10.95 -2.87
C MET A 230 -15.18 -12.43 -2.87
N ARG A 231 -14.60 -13.22 -1.99
CA ARG A 231 -14.93 -14.65 -1.80
C ARG A 231 -16.17 -14.90 -0.94
N ARG A 232 -16.78 -13.86 -0.37
CA ARG A 232 -17.90 -13.93 0.59
C ARG A 232 -17.60 -14.73 1.85
N GLU A 233 -16.37 -14.78 2.23
CA GLU A 233 -15.90 -15.39 3.47
C GLU A 233 -16.02 -14.34 4.58
N LEU A 234 -17.26 -14.14 5.09
CA LEU A 234 -17.59 -13.02 5.98
C LEU A 234 -16.93 -13.11 7.35
N LEU A 235 -16.71 -14.32 7.87
CA LEU A 235 -16.08 -14.49 9.20
C LEU A 235 -14.61 -14.05 9.21
N PRO A 236 -13.72 -14.49 8.28
CA PRO A 236 -12.36 -13.96 8.19
C PRO A 236 -12.34 -12.45 7.90
N TYR A 237 -13.27 -11.95 7.09
CA TYR A 237 -13.41 -10.51 6.85
C TYR A 237 -13.70 -9.73 8.14
N LEU A 238 -14.71 -10.16 8.93
CA LEU A 238 -15.08 -9.50 10.19
C LEU A 238 -13.95 -9.58 11.23
N ALA A 239 -13.29 -10.74 11.35
CA ALA A 239 -12.15 -10.90 12.25
C ALA A 239 -11.01 -9.93 11.88
N MET A 240 -10.71 -9.77 10.58
CA MET A 240 -9.69 -8.83 10.14
C MET A 240 -10.14 -7.38 10.23
N LEU A 241 -11.42 -7.06 10.05
CA LEU A 241 -11.97 -5.73 10.29
C LEU A 241 -11.72 -5.30 11.75
N VAL A 242 -12.00 -6.20 12.71
CA VAL A 242 -11.73 -5.98 14.13
C VAL A 242 -10.22 -5.78 14.37
N ALA A 243 -9.39 -6.72 13.92
CA ALA A 243 -7.93 -6.63 14.07
C ALA A 243 -7.36 -5.37 13.40
N GLY A 244 -7.83 -5.05 12.19
CA GLY A 244 -7.39 -3.88 11.45
C GLY A 244 -7.78 -2.55 12.10
N THR A 245 -8.89 -2.53 12.86
CA THR A 245 -9.31 -1.33 13.61
C THR A 245 -8.33 -0.99 14.75
N PHE A 246 -7.59 -1.97 15.27
CA PHE A 246 -6.44 -1.74 16.16
C PHE A 246 -5.22 -1.18 15.42
N ASN A 247 -5.17 -1.29 14.08
CA ASN A 247 -4.09 -0.70 13.30
C ASN A 247 -4.38 0.74 12.89
N HIS A 248 -5.59 0.99 12.37
CA HIS A 248 -5.91 2.32 11.85
C HIS A 248 -7.43 2.54 11.75
N GLU A 249 -7.86 3.76 12.03
CA GLU A 249 -9.27 4.21 11.96
C GLU A 249 -9.86 4.15 10.54
N ILE A 250 -9.04 4.22 9.50
CA ILE A 250 -9.51 4.15 8.10
C ILE A 250 -10.14 2.80 7.71
N THR A 251 -10.03 1.78 8.57
CA THR A 251 -10.78 0.53 8.39
C THR A 251 -12.29 0.73 8.31
N LEU A 252 -12.80 1.88 8.78
CA LEU A 252 -14.18 2.31 8.55
C LEU A 252 -14.57 2.25 7.07
N PHE A 253 -13.65 2.54 6.14
CA PHE A 253 -13.94 2.52 4.70
C PHE A 253 -14.09 1.11 4.12
N LEU A 254 -13.67 0.06 4.83
CA LEU A 254 -14.01 -1.32 4.49
C LEU A 254 -15.51 -1.59 4.70
N ILE A 255 -16.13 -0.93 5.69
CA ILE A 255 -17.59 -0.98 5.90
C ILE A 255 -18.31 -0.32 4.73
N VAL A 256 -17.82 0.85 4.27
CA VAL A 256 -18.33 1.51 3.06
C VAL A 256 -18.14 0.62 1.82
N ALA A 257 -16.97 0.02 1.65
CA ALA A 257 -16.72 -0.91 0.55
C ALA A 257 -17.69 -2.10 0.58
N SER A 258 -17.92 -2.70 1.75
CA SER A 258 -18.86 -3.81 1.90
C SER A 258 -20.30 -3.40 1.58
N ALA A 259 -20.73 -2.20 2.03
CA ALA A 259 -22.03 -1.65 1.72
C ALA A 259 -22.26 -1.55 0.21
N VAL A 260 -21.32 -0.94 -0.50
CA VAL A 260 -21.43 -0.73 -1.95
C VAL A 260 -21.34 -2.05 -2.73
N VAL A 261 -20.48 -2.96 -2.30
CA VAL A 261 -20.31 -4.28 -2.91
C VAL A 261 -21.59 -5.11 -2.80
N PHE A 262 -22.24 -5.11 -1.64
CA PHE A 262 -23.44 -5.92 -1.39
C PHE A 262 -24.76 -5.23 -1.75
N LEU A 263 -24.74 -3.91 -2.03
CA LEU A 263 -25.93 -3.18 -2.46
C LEU A 263 -26.52 -3.81 -3.76
N GLY A 264 -27.81 -4.16 -3.69
CA GLY A 264 -28.51 -4.86 -4.77
C GLY A 264 -28.18 -6.35 -4.92
N ARG A 265 -27.34 -6.91 -4.00
CA ARG A 265 -26.94 -8.33 -4.00
C ARG A 265 -27.35 -9.08 -2.76
N MET A 266 -27.73 -8.36 -1.72
CA MET A 266 -28.36 -8.86 -0.49
C MET A 266 -29.69 -8.15 -0.28
N SER A 267 -30.60 -8.78 0.51
CA SER A 267 -31.79 -8.06 0.95
C SER A 267 -31.39 -6.84 1.79
N LEU A 268 -32.15 -5.76 1.71
CA LEU A 268 -31.84 -4.54 2.48
C LEU A 268 -31.77 -4.80 3.99
N ARG A 269 -32.62 -5.71 4.51
CA ARG A 269 -32.56 -6.09 5.93
C ARG A 269 -31.26 -6.80 6.29
N SER A 270 -30.83 -7.77 5.48
CA SER A 270 -29.57 -8.49 5.71
C SER A 270 -28.36 -7.57 5.56
N LEU A 271 -28.38 -6.67 4.57
CA LEU A 271 -27.34 -5.67 4.39
C LEU A 271 -27.27 -4.72 5.59
N ALA A 272 -28.42 -4.18 6.03
CA ALA A 272 -28.47 -3.30 7.20
C ALA A 272 -27.95 -4.00 8.45
N ALA A 273 -28.40 -5.23 8.72
CA ALA A 273 -27.90 -6.01 9.86
C ALA A 273 -26.39 -6.25 9.79
N PHE A 274 -25.85 -6.55 8.60
CA PHE A 274 -24.42 -6.74 8.40
C PHE A 274 -23.61 -5.45 8.61
N LEU A 275 -24.12 -4.31 8.14
CA LEU A 275 -23.48 -3.01 8.34
C LEU A 275 -23.53 -2.57 9.81
N VAL A 276 -24.66 -2.78 10.49
CA VAL A 276 -24.78 -2.50 11.93
C VAL A 276 -23.80 -3.35 12.72
N LEU A 277 -23.68 -4.66 12.42
CA LEU A 277 -22.71 -5.52 13.07
C LEU A 277 -21.26 -4.99 12.89
N GLN A 278 -20.88 -4.61 11.68
CA GLN A 278 -19.55 -4.05 11.43
C GLN A 278 -19.31 -2.73 12.19
N LEU A 279 -20.31 -1.83 12.19
CA LEU A 279 -20.22 -0.56 12.91
C LEU A 279 -20.11 -0.76 14.41
N VAL A 280 -20.86 -1.72 14.97
CA VAL A 280 -20.77 -2.07 16.40
C VAL A 280 -19.40 -2.61 16.74
N LEU A 281 -18.88 -3.57 15.94
CA LEU A 281 -17.53 -4.12 16.15
C LEU A 281 -16.45 -3.04 16.05
N TYR A 282 -16.54 -2.17 15.05
CA TYR A 282 -15.63 -1.04 14.89
C TYR A 282 -15.69 -0.10 16.10
N ALA A 283 -16.89 0.32 16.49
CA ALA A 283 -17.10 1.22 17.61
C ALA A 283 -16.60 0.62 18.94
N MET A 284 -16.86 -0.66 19.20
CA MET A 284 -16.36 -1.35 20.38
C MET A 284 -14.83 -1.31 20.47
N VAL A 285 -14.12 -1.59 19.37
CA VAL A 285 -12.64 -1.50 19.35
C VAL A 285 -12.18 -0.06 19.61
N ARG A 286 -12.81 0.92 18.96
CA ARG A 286 -12.41 2.33 19.15
C ARG A 286 -12.67 2.80 20.59
N LEU A 287 -13.84 2.49 21.15
CA LEU A 287 -14.16 2.81 22.54
C LEU A 287 -13.20 2.13 23.52
N LEU A 288 -12.85 0.85 23.28
CA LEU A 288 -11.85 0.15 24.07
C LEU A 288 -10.51 0.88 24.02
N MET A 289 -10.05 1.29 22.83
CA MET A 289 -8.78 2.02 22.71
C MET A 289 -8.81 3.36 23.45
N PHE A 290 -9.90 4.12 23.32
CA PHE A 290 -10.04 5.38 24.05
C PHE A 290 -10.16 5.21 25.58
N SER A 291 -10.73 4.09 26.05
CA SER A 291 -10.87 3.84 27.50
C SER A 291 -9.59 3.33 28.16
N VAL A 292 -8.77 2.54 27.41
CA VAL A 292 -7.56 1.90 27.96
C VAL A 292 -6.32 2.78 27.77
N LEU A 293 -6.24 3.51 26.68
CA LEU A 293 -5.07 4.32 26.34
C LEU A 293 -5.36 5.80 26.60
N PRO A 294 -4.67 6.44 27.56
CA PRO A 294 -4.92 7.82 27.92
C PRO A 294 -4.67 8.76 26.74
N ALA A 295 -5.53 9.76 26.61
CA ALA A 295 -5.35 10.81 25.62
C ALA A 295 -4.27 11.78 26.11
N HIS A 296 -3.09 11.72 25.53
CA HIS A 296 -2.14 12.82 25.59
C HIS A 296 -2.53 13.85 24.51
N GLN A 297 -2.14 15.12 24.70
CA GLN A 297 -2.58 16.24 23.86
C GLN A 297 -2.58 15.87 22.37
N ALA A 298 -3.76 15.92 21.76
CA ALA A 298 -3.90 15.78 20.31
C ALA A 298 -3.29 17.01 19.63
N TRP A 299 -2.77 16.83 18.44
CA TRP A 299 -2.38 17.97 17.61
C TRP A 299 -3.67 18.69 17.12
N GLU A 300 -3.97 19.80 17.77
CA GLU A 300 -5.17 20.62 17.51
C GLU A 300 -4.86 21.63 16.41
N GLY A 301 -4.87 21.22 15.16
CA GLY A 301 -4.82 22.13 14.03
C GLY A 301 -6.06 21.96 13.15
N ASP A 302 -6.65 23.05 12.69
CA ASP A 302 -7.69 23.01 11.66
C ASP A 302 -7.11 22.46 10.35
N LYS A 303 -7.37 21.16 10.12
CA LYS A 303 -6.85 20.45 8.94
C LYS A 303 -7.50 20.95 7.66
N LEU A 304 -8.75 21.34 7.73
CA LEU A 304 -9.44 21.86 6.55
C LEU A 304 -8.83 23.21 6.12
N ALA A 305 -8.60 24.12 7.07
CA ALA A 305 -7.95 25.39 6.80
C ALA A 305 -6.51 25.18 6.28
N PHE A 306 -5.74 24.24 6.88
CA PHE A 306 -4.42 23.86 6.40
C PHE A 306 -4.47 23.37 4.96
N ASN A 307 -5.36 22.43 4.63
CA ASN A 307 -5.49 21.85 3.29
C ASN A 307 -5.95 22.88 2.27
N LEU A 308 -6.86 23.80 2.62
CA LEU A 308 -7.27 24.90 1.77
C LEU A 308 -6.10 25.85 1.49
N ASN A 309 -5.33 26.22 2.51
CA ASN A 309 -4.13 27.04 2.34
C ASN A 309 -3.10 26.35 1.44
N LEU A 310 -2.90 25.04 1.60
CA LEU A 310 -2.01 24.24 0.75
C LEU A 310 -2.46 24.26 -0.72
N LEU A 311 -3.76 24.10 -0.96
CA LEU A 311 -4.34 24.16 -2.31
C LEU A 311 -4.24 25.55 -2.95
N LEU A 312 -4.45 26.62 -2.18
CA LEU A 312 -4.48 27.99 -2.70
C LEU A 312 -3.09 28.59 -2.86
N HIS A 313 -2.16 28.31 -1.95
CA HIS A 313 -0.88 29.02 -1.87
C HIS A 313 0.34 28.12 -2.12
N ASN A 314 0.22 26.79 -1.98
CA ASN A 314 1.34 25.85 -2.19
C ASN A 314 0.95 24.67 -3.08
N THR A 315 0.20 24.91 -4.15
CA THR A 315 -0.23 23.86 -5.10
C THR A 315 0.94 23.10 -5.70
N ARG A 316 2.11 23.75 -5.88
CA ARG A 316 3.31 23.07 -6.39
C ARG A 316 3.82 22.01 -5.43
N GLY A 317 3.93 22.33 -4.13
CA GLY A 317 4.35 21.36 -3.11
C GLY A 317 3.38 20.17 -3.02
N LEU A 318 2.07 20.45 -3.13
CA LEU A 318 1.05 19.42 -3.17
C LEU A 318 1.20 18.49 -4.39
N VAL A 319 1.37 19.07 -5.59
CA VAL A 319 1.56 18.30 -6.83
C VAL A 319 2.81 17.41 -6.72
N TYR A 320 3.93 17.93 -6.23
CA TYR A 320 5.13 17.11 -6.06
C TYR A 320 4.94 15.96 -5.08
N SER A 321 4.21 16.18 -3.98
CA SER A 321 3.93 15.13 -2.99
C SER A 321 3.02 14.04 -3.53
N LEU A 322 2.03 14.41 -4.34
CA LEU A 322 1.02 13.49 -4.87
C LEU A 322 1.33 12.96 -6.27
N ALA A 323 2.25 13.57 -7.02
CA ALA A 323 2.53 13.19 -8.42
C ALA A 323 2.82 11.70 -8.63
N PRO A 324 3.66 11.03 -7.81
CA PRO A 324 3.90 9.60 -7.97
C PRO A 324 2.62 8.78 -7.78
N LEU A 325 1.80 9.14 -6.79
CA LEU A 325 0.55 8.47 -6.48
C LEU A 325 -0.47 8.67 -7.60
N LEU A 326 -0.62 9.91 -8.09
CA LEU A 326 -1.52 10.24 -9.20
C LEU A 326 -1.12 9.51 -10.48
N LEU A 327 0.18 9.37 -10.76
CA LEU A 327 0.67 8.58 -11.89
C LEU A 327 0.23 7.11 -11.77
N TRP A 328 0.41 6.48 -10.61
CA TRP A 328 -0.01 5.11 -10.37
C TRP A 328 -1.52 4.93 -10.46
N TYR A 329 -2.29 5.89 -9.96
CA TYR A 329 -3.77 5.85 -10.05
C TYR A 329 -4.27 6.08 -11.47
N ALA A 330 -3.61 6.93 -12.25
CA ALA A 330 -3.90 7.08 -13.67
C ALA A 330 -3.63 5.78 -14.44
N LEU A 331 -2.52 5.08 -14.14
CA LEU A 331 -2.24 3.77 -14.70
C LEU A 331 -3.28 2.73 -14.25
N ALA A 332 -3.71 2.74 -12.99
CA ALA A 332 -4.76 1.87 -12.48
C ALA A 332 -6.10 2.10 -13.20
N ALA A 333 -6.44 3.35 -13.51
CA ALA A 333 -7.66 3.70 -14.23
C ALA A 333 -7.75 3.04 -15.61
N THR A 334 -6.62 2.71 -16.26
CA THR A 334 -6.63 1.95 -17.52
C THR A 334 -7.23 0.56 -17.38
N GLY A 335 -7.23 0.00 -16.19
CA GLY A 335 -7.81 -1.32 -15.88
C GLY A 335 -9.31 -1.30 -15.63
N TRP A 336 -9.92 -0.14 -15.47
CA TRP A 336 -11.34 0.00 -15.12
C TRP A 336 -12.27 -0.80 -16.03
N ARG A 337 -12.05 -0.75 -17.35
CA ARG A 337 -12.88 -1.44 -18.35
C ARG A 337 -12.77 -2.96 -18.26
N HIS A 338 -11.66 -3.48 -17.77
CA HIS A 338 -11.37 -4.91 -17.64
C HIS A 338 -11.65 -5.43 -16.22
N ALA A 339 -11.97 -4.53 -15.31
CA ALA A 339 -12.18 -4.87 -13.90
C ALA A 339 -13.57 -5.48 -13.67
N PRO A 340 -13.69 -6.48 -12.79
CA PRO A 340 -14.97 -7.01 -12.35
C PRO A 340 -15.79 -5.94 -11.62
N SER A 341 -17.12 -6.11 -11.58
CA SER A 341 -18.04 -5.17 -10.94
C SER A 341 -17.72 -4.94 -9.45
N PHE A 342 -17.26 -5.98 -8.75
CA PHE A 342 -16.75 -5.88 -7.38
C PHE A 342 -15.65 -4.81 -7.26
N LEU A 343 -14.61 -4.93 -8.08
CA LEU A 343 -13.44 -4.04 -7.99
C LEU A 343 -13.81 -2.60 -8.37
N ARG A 344 -14.65 -2.42 -9.39
CA ARG A 344 -15.17 -1.09 -9.76
C ARG A 344 -15.94 -0.42 -8.62
N ARG A 345 -16.73 -1.18 -7.86
CA ARG A 345 -17.43 -0.68 -6.68
C ARG A 345 -16.47 -0.30 -5.55
N CYS A 346 -15.39 -1.07 -5.35
CA CYS A 346 -14.38 -0.76 -4.34
C CYS A 346 -13.61 0.55 -4.61
N THR A 347 -13.64 1.10 -5.84
CA THR A 347 -13.00 2.41 -6.11
C THR A 347 -13.65 3.56 -5.35
N LEU A 348 -14.88 3.40 -4.83
CA LEU A 348 -15.51 4.38 -3.95
C LEU A 348 -14.78 4.59 -2.62
N ILE A 349 -13.84 3.71 -2.26
CA ILE A 349 -12.90 3.96 -1.15
C ILE A 349 -12.09 5.24 -1.39
N LEU A 350 -11.69 5.52 -2.63
CA LEU A 350 -10.84 6.69 -2.94
C LEU A 350 -11.51 8.04 -2.61
N PRO A 351 -12.74 8.36 -3.08
CA PRO A 351 -13.39 9.61 -2.68
C PRO A 351 -13.65 9.70 -1.17
N CYS A 352 -13.89 8.59 -0.48
CA CYS A 352 -13.99 8.58 0.97
C CYS A 352 -12.66 8.95 1.64
N LEU A 353 -11.52 8.42 1.14
CA LEU A 353 -10.19 8.79 1.62
C LEU A 353 -9.89 10.27 1.35
N VAL A 354 -10.25 10.78 0.16
CA VAL A 354 -10.08 12.21 -0.17
C VAL A 354 -10.87 13.08 0.80
N ALA A 355 -12.15 12.77 1.04
CA ALA A 355 -13.00 13.51 1.96
C ALA A 355 -12.45 13.47 3.41
N MET A 356 -12.03 12.29 3.87
CA MET A 356 -11.42 12.15 5.21
C MET A 356 -10.11 12.95 5.29
N THR A 357 -9.24 12.84 4.29
CA THR A 357 -7.95 13.56 4.30
C THR A 357 -8.19 15.08 4.29
N ALA A 358 -9.21 15.55 3.57
CA ALA A 358 -9.58 16.97 3.58
C ALA A 358 -9.96 17.46 4.99
N LEU A 359 -10.67 16.63 5.76
CA LEU A 359 -11.23 17.03 7.06
C LEU A 359 -10.27 16.79 8.24
N VAL A 360 -9.55 15.66 8.24
CA VAL A 360 -8.76 15.23 9.41
C VAL A 360 -7.31 14.87 9.09
N GLY A 361 -6.93 14.80 7.81
CA GLY A 361 -5.58 14.49 7.34
C GLY A 361 -4.87 15.70 6.71
N GLN A 362 -3.81 15.41 5.97
CA GLN A 362 -3.06 16.40 5.21
C GLN A 362 -2.84 15.90 3.79
N PHE A 363 -3.21 16.68 2.76
CA PHE A 363 -3.07 16.29 1.37
C PHE A 363 -1.63 16.12 0.89
N ASN A 364 -0.66 16.76 1.54
CA ASN A 364 0.76 16.58 1.25
C ASN A 364 1.35 15.28 1.81
N GLU A 365 0.56 14.49 2.54
CA GLU A 365 0.94 13.16 3.01
C GLU A 365 0.35 12.07 2.10
N ALA A 366 1.08 11.67 1.06
CA ALA A 366 0.63 10.65 0.11
C ALA A 366 0.20 9.32 0.77
N ARG A 367 0.78 8.98 1.93
CA ARG A 367 0.45 7.77 2.71
C ARG A 367 -1.01 7.69 3.18
N GLN A 368 -1.73 8.82 3.25
CA GLN A 368 -3.16 8.83 3.59
C GLN A 368 -4.00 8.00 2.60
N PHE A 369 -3.46 7.77 1.41
CA PHE A 369 -4.10 7.01 0.35
C PHE A 369 -3.65 5.55 0.24
N ASP A 370 -2.79 5.06 1.13
CA ASP A 370 -2.24 3.70 1.09
C ASP A 370 -3.32 2.61 1.18
N ALA A 371 -4.45 2.89 1.82
CA ALA A 371 -5.62 2.01 1.83
C ALA A 371 -6.20 1.71 0.42
N PHE A 372 -5.94 2.58 -0.56
CA PHE A 372 -6.39 2.38 -1.94
C PHE A 372 -5.39 1.56 -2.78
N ILE A 373 -4.14 1.40 -2.34
CA ILE A 373 -3.10 0.66 -3.06
C ILE A 373 -3.56 -0.74 -3.50
N PRO A 374 -4.22 -1.58 -2.66
CA PRO A 374 -4.70 -2.89 -3.10
C PRO A 374 -5.69 -2.83 -4.26
N VAL A 375 -6.59 -1.83 -4.26
CA VAL A 375 -7.58 -1.64 -5.34
C VAL A 375 -6.87 -1.18 -6.62
N ALA A 376 -5.96 -0.22 -6.53
CA ALA A 376 -5.17 0.27 -7.66
C ALA A 376 -4.32 -0.85 -8.29
N MET A 377 -3.63 -1.64 -7.44
CA MET A 377 -2.88 -2.82 -7.86
C MET A 377 -3.76 -3.80 -8.64
N ALA A 378 -4.93 -4.14 -8.11
CA ALA A 378 -5.86 -5.08 -8.76
C ALA A 378 -6.37 -4.55 -10.11
N LEU A 379 -6.68 -3.26 -10.22
CA LEU A 379 -7.04 -2.61 -11.49
C LEU A 379 -5.89 -2.72 -12.51
N MET A 380 -4.66 -2.44 -12.11
CA MET A 380 -3.50 -2.58 -12.99
C MET A 380 -3.29 -4.03 -13.46
N LEU A 381 -3.51 -5.00 -12.58
CA LEU A 381 -3.45 -6.42 -12.95
C LEU A 381 -4.54 -6.80 -13.95
N CYS A 382 -5.75 -6.25 -13.84
CA CYS A 382 -6.81 -6.45 -14.84
C CYS A 382 -6.38 -5.90 -16.22
N SER A 383 -5.79 -4.69 -16.26
CA SER A 383 -5.26 -4.11 -17.50
C SER A 383 -4.14 -4.97 -18.11
N LEU A 384 -3.20 -5.40 -17.27
CA LEU A 384 -2.07 -6.22 -17.67
C LEU A 384 -2.53 -7.58 -18.21
N SER A 385 -3.41 -8.26 -17.50
CA SER A 385 -3.99 -9.55 -17.88
C SER A 385 -4.70 -9.47 -19.25
N ALA A 386 -5.51 -8.43 -19.46
CA ALA A 386 -6.18 -8.20 -20.73
C ALA A 386 -5.20 -7.98 -21.90
N ARG A 387 -4.13 -7.23 -21.69
CA ARG A 387 -3.10 -6.97 -22.72
C ARG A 387 -2.23 -8.18 -23.03
N MET A 388 -1.97 -9.01 -22.04
CA MET A 388 -1.12 -10.20 -22.22
C MET A 388 -1.87 -11.35 -22.92
N GLY A 389 -3.20 -11.26 -23.10
CA GLY A 389 -4.02 -12.38 -23.57
C GLY A 389 -3.88 -13.61 -22.66
N ALA A 390 -3.23 -13.48 -21.51
CA ALA A 390 -3.18 -14.52 -20.52
C ALA A 390 -4.60 -14.67 -19.99
N VAL A 391 -5.10 -15.89 -20.01
CA VAL A 391 -6.36 -16.23 -19.35
C VAL A 391 -6.18 -15.75 -17.91
N ALA A 392 -6.84 -14.66 -17.55
CA ALA A 392 -7.01 -14.30 -16.15
C ALA A 392 -7.40 -15.59 -15.43
N ALA A 393 -6.87 -15.84 -14.25
CA ALA A 393 -7.39 -16.94 -13.44
C ALA A 393 -8.91 -16.85 -13.59
N PRO A 394 -9.58 -17.92 -14.05
CA PRO A 394 -11.00 -17.80 -14.36
C PRO A 394 -11.67 -17.25 -13.11
N LEU A 395 -12.01 -15.98 -13.15
CA LEU A 395 -13.06 -15.48 -12.27
C LEU A 395 -14.18 -16.50 -12.46
N PRO A 396 -14.72 -17.06 -11.38
CA PRO A 396 -15.76 -18.07 -11.50
C PRO A 396 -16.73 -17.57 -12.57
N ALA A 397 -16.92 -18.36 -13.63
CA ALA A 397 -17.48 -18.00 -14.95
C ALA A 397 -18.85 -17.30 -14.92
N ASN A 398 -19.35 -17.01 -13.76
CA ASN A 398 -20.56 -16.28 -13.46
C ASN A 398 -20.39 -15.47 -12.17
N GLU A 399 -19.84 -14.26 -12.26
CA GLU A 399 -19.86 -13.31 -11.13
C GLU A 399 -21.29 -13.19 -10.56
N ASP A 400 -22.30 -13.11 -11.41
CA ASP A 400 -23.68 -12.98 -10.98
C ASP A 400 -24.27 -14.29 -10.42
N SER A 401 -23.91 -15.47 -10.96
CA SER A 401 -24.40 -16.75 -10.43
C SER A 401 -23.71 -17.17 -9.13
N VAL A 402 -22.43 -16.84 -8.96
CA VAL A 402 -21.72 -17.02 -7.67
C VAL A 402 -22.34 -16.12 -6.60
N TRP A 403 -22.86 -14.95 -6.99
CA TRP A 403 -23.57 -14.05 -6.09
C TRP A 403 -25.00 -14.50 -5.77
N ILE A 404 -25.60 -15.35 -6.59
CA ILE A 404 -26.98 -15.85 -6.41
C ILE A 404 -27.04 -17.21 -5.70
N SER A 405 -25.97 -18.04 -5.71
CA SER A 405 -25.97 -19.34 -5.03
C SER A 405 -25.82 -19.20 -3.52
N ASN A 406 -26.90 -18.83 -2.88
CA ASN A 406 -27.05 -18.70 -1.44
C ASN A 406 -27.02 -20.05 -0.71
N ARG A 407 -25.92 -20.40 -0.08
CA ARG A 407 -25.96 -21.39 1.02
C ARG A 407 -26.52 -20.83 2.35
N PHE A 408 -26.67 -19.52 2.50
CA PHE A 408 -27.18 -18.88 3.71
C PHE A 408 -28.68 -18.53 3.65
N LEU A 409 -29.37 -18.69 2.53
CA LEU A 409 -30.81 -18.44 2.40
C LEU A 409 -31.64 -19.68 2.07
N LYS A 410 -31.08 -20.88 2.19
CA LYS A 410 -31.88 -22.10 2.31
C LYS A 410 -32.23 -22.36 3.78
N THR A 411 -32.87 -21.41 4.42
CA THR A 411 -33.96 -21.79 5.33
C THR A 411 -35.13 -22.08 4.42
N SER A 412 -35.36 -23.35 4.15
CA SER A 412 -36.56 -23.85 3.52
C SER A 412 -37.80 -23.19 4.11
N PRO A 413 -38.72 -22.69 3.32
CA PRO A 413 -40.07 -22.60 3.80
C PRO A 413 -40.57 -24.06 3.80
N GLY A 414 -40.44 -24.71 4.93
CA GLY A 414 -41.21 -25.88 5.21
C GLY A 414 -42.65 -25.44 5.35
N ARG A 415 -43.46 -26.02 4.49
CA ARG A 415 -44.88 -26.33 4.62
C ARG A 415 -45.80 -25.29 5.29
#